data_9bc681759ef7e5712125ddb75826b3cb
#
_entry.id   9bc681759ef7e5712125ddb75826b3cb
#
_cell.length_a   1.000
_cell.length_b   1.000
_cell.length_c   1.000
_cell.angle_alpha   90.00
_cell.angle_beta   90.00
_cell.angle_gamma   90.00
#
_symmetry.space_group_name_H-M   'P 1'
#
loop_
_entity.id
_entity.type
_entity.pdbx_description
1 polymer ?
#
loop_
_entity_poly.entity_id
_entity_poly.type
_entity_poly.pdbx_seq_one_letter_code
_entity_poly.pdbx_strand_id
1 'polypeptide(L)'
;MNATTNYGHDHVKPTGAATALWIVLIVTSGICLSTFFACVTPFAALATLAALKLGRREAVAVVGLVWLANQAIGYGFLGYPWTWDSGAWGLAIGASTGFAILAAKGLSTIRPAPLAVSLPFVAAFVVFEFGLFLAGFVLPGSEGAFTASVVGHVFLINTVAIIGLMAVNQLVAVSGLLTRIGGSVTPGLGSASYR
;
A
#
# COMPACT_ATOMS: atom_id res chain seq x y z
N MET A 1 45.10 1.34 -22.93
CA MET A 1 44.26 2.44 -22.44
C MET A 1 42.83 1.96 -22.54
N ASN A 2 42.30 1.35 -21.45
CA ASN A 2 40.92 0.85 -21.39
C ASN A 2 40.09 1.86 -20.59
N ALA A 3 39.26 2.61 -21.28
CA ALA A 3 38.27 3.47 -20.65
C ALA A 3 37.07 2.58 -20.20
N THR A 4 37.04 2.25 -18.90
CA THR A 4 35.86 1.65 -18.26
C THR A 4 34.82 2.73 -18.07
N THR A 5 33.83 2.77 -18.94
CA THR A 5 32.62 3.59 -18.78
C THR A 5 31.83 3.03 -17.63
N ASN A 6 31.92 3.68 -16.49
CA ASN A 6 31.14 3.38 -15.30
C ASN A 6 29.71 3.91 -15.50
N TYR A 7 28.80 3.05 -15.97
CA TYR A 7 27.36 3.35 -15.96
C TYR A 7 26.88 3.32 -14.52
N GLY A 8 26.98 4.45 -13.84
CA GLY A 8 26.30 4.70 -12.58
C GLY A 8 24.80 4.57 -12.80
N HIS A 9 24.20 3.51 -12.27
CA HIS A 9 22.77 3.41 -12.11
C HIS A 9 22.36 4.43 -11.03
N ASP A 10 22.15 5.66 -11.44
CA ASP A 10 21.49 6.65 -10.61
C ASP A 10 20.06 6.14 -10.33
N HIS A 11 19.89 5.56 -9.16
CA HIS A 11 18.56 5.36 -8.57
C HIS A 11 17.96 6.75 -8.35
N VAL A 12 17.18 7.23 -9.31
CA VAL A 12 16.40 8.46 -9.17
C VAL A 12 15.50 8.26 -7.96
N LYS A 13 15.90 8.85 -6.83
CA LYS A 13 15.01 8.92 -5.66
C LYS A 13 13.74 9.66 -6.09
N PRO A 14 12.55 9.10 -5.83
CA PRO A 14 11.32 9.81 -6.16
C PRO A 14 11.36 11.19 -5.51
N THR A 15 11.05 12.22 -6.26
CA THR A 15 10.97 13.58 -5.74
C THR A 15 9.92 13.62 -4.64
N GLY A 16 10.11 14.46 -3.59
CA GLY A 16 9.18 14.53 -2.47
C GLY A 16 7.71 14.74 -2.90
N ALA A 17 7.49 15.41 -4.04
CA ALA A 17 6.18 15.58 -4.64
C ALA A 17 5.56 14.26 -5.16
N ALA A 18 6.37 13.38 -5.77
CA ALA A 18 5.89 12.06 -6.21
C ALA A 18 5.50 11.18 -5.02
N THR A 19 6.30 11.21 -3.95
CA THR A 19 6.00 10.51 -2.70
C THR A 19 4.72 11.06 -2.07
N ALA A 20 4.55 12.39 -1.99
CA ALA A 20 3.34 13.01 -1.45
C ALA A 20 2.08 12.62 -2.25
N LEU A 21 2.17 12.62 -3.58
CA LEU A 21 1.07 12.18 -4.44
C LEU A 21 0.68 10.72 -4.17
N TRP A 22 1.67 9.83 -4.00
CA TRP A 22 1.43 8.43 -3.64
C TRP A 22 0.75 8.28 -2.28
N ILE A 23 1.19 9.03 -1.29
CA ILE A 23 0.59 9.05 0.04
C ILE A 23 -0.89 9.46 -0.06
N VAL A 24 -1.18 10.58 -0.72
CA VAL A 24 -2.55 11.07 -0.90
C VAL A 24 -3.41 10.03 -1.63
N LEU A 25 -2.90 9.42 -2.69
CA LEU A 25 -3.64 8.45 -3.49
C LEU A 25 -3.96 7.18 -2.70
N ILE A 26 -2.99 6.65 -1.94
CA ILE A 26 -3.20 5.46 -1.10
C ILE A 26 -4.19 5.76 0.02
N VAL A 27 -4.04 6.89 0.72
CA VAL A 27 -4.94 7.26 1.83
C VAL A 27 -6.36 7.49 1.33
N THR A 28 -6.54 8.28 0.26
CA THR A 28 -7.87 8.54 -0.31
C THR A 28 -8.53 7.26 -0.81
N SER A 29 -7.79 6.42 -1.53
CA SER A 29 -8.31 5.12 -1.98
C SER A 29 -8.68 4.21 -0.80
N GLY A 30 -7.86 4.17 0.25
CA GLY A 30 -8.14 3.39 1.45
C GLY A 30 -9.42 3.85 2.15
N ILE A 31 -9.63 5.15 2.29
CA ILE A 31 -10.84 5.72 2.89
C ILE A 31 -12.07 5.42 2.02
N CYS A 32 -11.98 5.66 0.70
CA CYS A 32 -13.08 5.34 -0.21
C CYS A 32 -13.44 3.86 -0.19
N LEU A 33 -12.44 2.98 -0.24
CA LEU A 33 -12.69 1.53 -0.18
C LEU A 33 -13.27 1.10 1.17
N SER A 34 -12.85 1.70 2.28
CA SER A 34 -13.43 1.44 3.61
C SER A 34 -14.91 1.84 3.71
N THR A 35 -15.32 2.90 3.03
CA THR A 35 -16.74 3.34 3.04
C THR A 35 -17.63 2.48 2.11
N PHE A 36 -17.10 2.03 0.97
CA PHE A 36 -17.84 1.21 0.02
C PHE A 36 -17.91 -0.27 0.43
N PHE A 37 -16.84 -0.79 1.01
CA PHE A 37 -16.74 -2.20 1.42
C PHE A 37 -16.79 -2.38 2.94
N ALA A 38 -17.71 -1.70 3.59
CA ALA A 38 -17.94 -1.55 5.04
C ALA A 38 -17.33 -2.62 6.00
N CYS A 39 -17.12 -3.85 5.53
CA CYS A 39 -16.55 -4.96 6.32
C CYS A 39 -15.23 -5.52 5.79
N VAL A 40 -14.75 -5.12 4.60
CA VAL A 40 -13.57 -5.73 3.96
C VAL A 40 -12.68 -4.66 3.31
N THR A 41 -11.97 -3.89 4.14
CA THR A 41 -10.93 -2.99 3.63
C THR A 41 -9.79 -3.82 3.03
N PRO A 42 -9.35 -3.57 1.78
CA PRO A 42 -8.34 -4.38 1.10
C PRO A 42 -6.91 -4.08 1.60
N PHE A 43 -6.66 -4.38 2.86
CA PHE A 43 -5.38 -4.06 3.51
C PHE A 43 -4.18 -4.75 2.87
N ALA A 44 -4.32 -5.98 2.34
CA ALA A 44 -3.21 -6.66 1.68
C ALA A 44 -2.82 -5.96 0.36
N ALA A 45 -3.78 -5.44 -0.40
CA ALA A 45 -3.53 -4.65 -1.61
C ALA A 45 -2.83 -3.33 -1.27
N LEU A 46 -3.32 -2.60 -0.25
CA LEU A 46 -2.73 -1.34 0.21
C LEU A 46 -1.31 -1.54 0.76
N ALA A 47 -1.11 -2.59 1.58
CA ALA A 47 0.20 -2.97 2.10
C ALA A 47 1.20 -3.26 0.96
N THR A 48 0.77 -4.01 -0.05
CA THR A 48 1.60 -4.33 -1.22
C THR A 48 1.98 -3.07 -1.99
N LEU A 49 1.00 -2.22 -2.32
CA LEU A 49 1.27 -1.00 -3.08
C LEU A 49 2.21 -0.06 -2.31
N ALA A 50 1.96 0.14 -1.01
CA ALA A 50 2.83 0.95 -0.17
C ALA A 50 4.25 0.36 -0.10
N ALA A 51 4.39 -0.96 0.06
CA ALA A 51 5.69 -1.62 0.07
C ALA A 51 6.47 -1.46 -1.25
N LEU A 52 5.79 -1.48 -2.39
CA LEU A 52 6.42 -1.35 -3.71
C LEU A 52 6.78 0.10 -4.07
N LYS A 53 6.02 1.08 -3.58
CA LYS A 53 6.14 2.48 -4.01
C LYS A 53 6.79 3.41 -3.00
N LEU A 54 6.76 3.07 -1.72
CA LEU A 54 7.23 3.91 -0.62
C LEU A 54 8.42 3.30 0.10
N GLY A 55 9.18 4.12 0.82
CA GLY A 55 10.16 3.66 1.79
C GLY A 55 9.48 2.90 2.94
N ARG A 56 10.23 2.06 3.68
CA ARG A 56 9.65 1.22 4.74
C ARG A 56 8.91 2.04 5.80
N ARG A 57 9.48 3.17 6.24
CA ARG A 57 8.85 4.04 7.25
C ARG A 57 7.58 4.69 6.73
N GLU A 58 7.63 5.18 5.50
CA GLU A 58 6.49 5.82 4.83
C GLU A 58 5.36 4.81 4.59
N ALA A 59 5.68 3.59 4.14
CA ALA A 59 4.69 2.52 3.94
C ALA A 59 3.95 2.19 5.23
N VAL A 60 4.67 2.02 6.34
CA VAL A 60 4.06 1.75 7.66
C VAL A 60 3.21 2.94 8.12
N ALA A 61 3.71 4.16 7.98
CA ALA A 61 2.97 5.36 8.40
C ALA A 61 1.67 5.54 7.59
N VAL A 62 1.74 5.42 6.27
CA VAL A 62 0.58 5.61 5.39
C VAL A 62 -0.48 4.54 5.61
N VAL A 63 -0.07 3.27 5.66
CA VAL A 63 -1.02 2.17 5.88
C VAL A 63 -1.56 2.19 7.31
N GLY A 64 -0.75 2.60 8.28
CA GLY A 64 -1.19 2.85 9.65
C GLY A 64 -2.26 3.95 9.73
N LEU A 65 -2.11 5.04 8.98
CA LEU A 65 -3.14 6.09 8.88
C LEU A 65 -4.43 5.56 8.24
N VAL A 66 -4.34 4.73 7.20
CA VAL A 66 -5.53 4.09 6.60
C VAL A 66 -6.21 3.17 7.61
N TRP A 67 -5.44 2.39 8.37
CA TRP A 67 -5.98 1.56 9.44
C TRP A 67 -6.67 2.40 10.53
N LEU A 68 -6.06 3.49 10.99
CA LEU A 68 -6.68 4.40 11.96
C LEU A 68 -7.97 5.00 11.41
N ALA A 69 -7.98 5.44 10.15
CA ALA A 69 -9.18 5.95 9.49
C ALA A 69 -10.27 4.88 9.41
N ASN A 70 -9.91 3.63 9.11
CA ASN A 70 -10.84 2.51 9.11
C ASN A 70 -11.45 2.27 10.50
N GLN A 71 -10.63 2.32 11.58
CA GLN A 71 -11.14 2.21 12.94
C GLN A 71 -12.08 3.38 13.29
N ALA A 72 -11.70 4.60 12.95
CA ALA A 72 -12.52 5.79 13.20
C ALA A 72 -13.88 5.71 12.47
N ILE A 73 -13.89 5.23 11.22
CA ILE A 73 -15.12 5.00 10.44
C ILE A 73 -15.93 3.87 11.09
N GLY A 74 -15.30 2.76 11.46
CA GLY A 74 -15.97 1.62 12.09
C GLY A 74 -16.72 2.00 13.38
N TYR A 75 -16.00 2.63 14.31
CA TYR A 75 -16.57 3.01 15.60
C TYR A 75 -17.44 4.27 15.53
N GLY A 76 -17.10 5.23 14.67
CA GLY A 76 -17.82 6.50 14.59
C GLY A 76 -19.06 6.50 13.71
N PHE A 77 -19.05 5.70 12.62
CA PHE A 77 -20.12 5.75 11.61
C PHE A 77 -20.79 4.39 11.37
N LEU A 78 -20.06 3.28 11.44
CA LEU A 78 -20.60 1.95 11.15
C LEU A 78 -21.15 1.24 12.38
N GLY A 79 -21.04 1.84 13.57
CA GLY A 79 -21.62 1.32 14.80
C GLY A 79 -20.91 0.07 15.35
N TYR A 80 -19.61 -0.06 15.15
CA TYR A 80 -18.84 -1.15 15.76
C TYR A 80 -19.03 -1.13 17.29
N PRO A 81 -19.23 -2.29 17.93
CA PRO A 81 -19.44 -2.35 19.36
C PRO A 81 -18.19 -1.90 20.11
N TRP A 82 -18.36 -1.07 21.14
CA TRP A 82 -17.28 -0.62 22.03
C TRP A 82 -16.96 -1.69 23.07
N THR A 83 -16.56 -2.88 22.61
CA THR A 83 -16.20 -4.02 23.43
C THR A 83 -14.69 -4.30 23.32
N TRP A 84 -14.15 -4.99 24.29
CA TRP A 84 -12.70 -5.31 24.30
C TRP A 84 -12.28 -6.17 23.10
N ASP A 85 -13.14 -7.11 22.72
CA ASP A 85 -12.92 -8.03 21.58
C ASP A 85 -12.94 -7.29 20.24
N SER A 86 -13.87 -6.35 20.06
CA SER A 86 -13.89 -5.49 18.88
C SER A 86 -12.61 -4.67 18.75
N GLY A 87 -12.12 -4.08 19.85
CA GLY A 87 -10.83 -3.38 19.88
C GLY A 87 -9.65 -4.31 19.60
N ALA A 88 -9.68 -5.52 20.16
CA ALA A 88 -8.64 -6.53 19.93
C ALA A 88 -8.59 -6.99 18.47
N TRP A 89 -9.74 -7.19 17.82
CA TRP A 89 -9.81 -7.46 16.38
C TRP A 89 -9.26 -6.30 15.54
N GLY A 90 -9.58 -5.06 15.91
CA GLY A 90 -9.00 -3.88 15.28
C GLY A 90 -7.46 -3.88 15.33
N LEU A 91 -6.88 -4.20 16.49
CA LEU A 91 -5.44 -4.32 16.66
C LEU A 91 -4.84 -5.50 15.88
N ALA A 92 -5.53 -6.64 15.84
CA ALA A 92 -5.12 -7.82 15.06
C ALA A 92 -5.04 -7.49 13.56
N ILE A 93 -6.03 -6.76 13.03
CA ILE A 93 -6.04 -6.26 11.65
C ILE A 93 -4.83 -5.36 11.41
N GLY A 94 -4.57 -4.40 12.30
CA GLY A 94 -3.43 -3.50 12.19
C GLY A 94 -2.09 -4.22 12.21
N ALA A 95 -1.90 -5.15 13.15
CA ALA A 95 -0.68 -5.96 13.27
C ALA A 95 -0.48 -6.85 12.04
N SER A 96 -1.51 -7.57 11.59
CA SER A 96 -1.46 -8.42 10.40
C SER A 96 -1.13 -7.60 9.15
N THR A 97 -1.66 -6.39 9.03
CA THR A 97 -1.33 -5.45 7.95
C THR A 97 0.14 -5.02 8.02
N GLY A 98 0.67 -4.75 9.20
CA GLY A 98 2.09 -4.44 9.41
C GLY A 98 3.01 -5.58 8.94
N PHE A 99 2.69 -6.82 9.28
CA PHE A 99 3.42 -8.00 8.80
C PHE A 99 3.26 -8.19 7.28
N ALA A 100 2.10 -7.92 6.71
CA ALA A 100 1.89 -7.95 5.26
C ALA A 100 2.80 -6.96 4.52
N ILE A 101 3.00 -5.74 5.05
CA ILE A 101 3.96 -4.77 4.50
C ILE A 101 5.38 -5.36 4.49
N LEU A 102 5.79 -6.00 5.58
CA LEU A 102 7.12 -6.59 5.68
C LEU A 102 7.31 -7.73 4.67
N ALA A 103 6.31 -8.60 4.52
CA ALA A 103 6.33 -9.69 3.55
C ALA A 103 6.42 -9.17 2.11
N ALA A 104 5.57 -8.21 1.74
CA ALA A 104 5.62 -7.57 0.42
C ALA A 104 6.97 -6.89 0.16
N LYS A 105 7.53 -6.20 1.17
CA LYS A 105 8.81 -5.50 1.06
C LYS A 105 9.98 -6.46 0.87
N GLY A 106 9.97 -7.60 1.54
CA GLY A 106 10.99 -8.65 1.38
C GLY A 106 11.06 -9.18 -0.06
N LEU A 107 9.94 -9.16 -0.79
CA LEU A 107 9.85 -9.65 -2.16
C LEU A 107 9.88 -8.52 -3.21
N SER A 108 10.01 -7.26 -2.82
CA SER A 108 9.95 -6.10 -3.71
C SER A 108 11.12 -5.99 -4.70
N THR A 109 12.17 -6.77 -4.51
CA THR A 109 13.36 -6.81 -5.39
C THR A 109 13.22 -7.75 -6.57
N ILE A 110 12.15 -8.54 -6.65
CA ILE A 110 11.90 -9.49 -7.73
C ILE A 110 11.64 -8.72 -9.03
N ARG A 111 12.40 -9.05 -10.09
CA ARG A 111 12.46 -8.28 -11.33
C ARG A 111 11.58 -8.78 -12.49
N PRO A 112 11.25 -10.08 -12.66
CA PRO A 112 10.39 -10.48 -13.77
C PRO A 112 9.04 -9.75 -13.69
N ALA A 113 8.67 -9.03 -14.75
CA ALA A 113 7.54 -8.11 -14.77
C ALA A 113 6.21 -8.70 -14.22
N PRO A 114 5.78 -9.92 -14.59
CA PRO A 114 4.54 -10.48 -14.05
C PRO A 114 4.64 -10.80 -12.55
N LEU A 115 5.82 -11.15 -12.04
CA LEU A 115 6.03 -11.54 -10.65
C LEU A 115 6.34 -10.34 -9.74
N ALA A 116 6.72 -9.20 -10.30
CA ALA A 116 7.13 -8.03 -9.54
C ALA A 116 6.00 -7.44 -8.65
N VAL A 117 4.75 -7.68 -9.00
CA VAL A 117 3.58 -7.25 -8.22
C VAL A 117 2.84 -8.44 -7.64
N SER A 118 2.63 -9.50 -8.43
CA SER A 118 1.81 -10.64 -8.01
C SER A 118 2.41 -11.39 -6.81
N LEU A 119 3.73 -11.62 -6.81
CA LEU A 119 4.35 -12.36 -5.70
C LEU A 119 4.38 -11.58 -4.38
N PRO A 120 4.76 -10.28 -4.33
CA PRO A 120 4.57 -9.47 -3.14
C PRO A 120 3.12 -9.40 -2.67
N PHE A 121 2.15 -9.32 -3.59
CA PHE A 121 0.74 -9.29 -3.25
C PHE A 121 0.25 -10.60 -2.62
N VAL A 122 0.55 -11.73 -3.23
CA VAL A 122 0.17 -13.05 -2.68
C VAL A 122 0.81 -13.25 -1.30
N ALA A 123 2.09 -12.90 -1.14
CA ALA A 123 2.76 -13.00 0.15
C ALA A 123 2.13 -12.10 1.22
N ALA A 124 1.81 -10.85 0.86
CA ALA A 124 1.11 -9.93 1.76
C ALA A 124 -0.26 -10.47 2.17
N PHE A 125 -1.03 -10.99 1.21
CA PHE A 125 -2.34 -11.57 1.47
C PHE A 125 -2.26 -12.79 2.40
N VAL A 126 -1.36 -13.73 2.11
CA VAL A 126 -1.18 -14.93 2.93
C VAL A 126 -0.78 -14.56 4.36
N VAL A 127 0.16 -13.63 4.52
CA VAL A 127 0.60 -13.19 5.85
C VAL A 127 -0.51 -12.45 6.59
N PHE A 128 -1.29 -11.62 5.91
CA PHE A 128 -2.44 -10.93 6.47
C PHE A 128 -3.50 -11.89 6.99
N GLU A 129 -3.97 -12.80 6.13
CA GLU A 129 -4.98 -13.82 6.49
C GLU A 129 -4.48 -14.76 7.59
N PHE A 130 -3.22 -15.19 7.51
CA PHE A 130 -2.62 -16.04 8.54
C PHE A 130 -2.54 -15.33 9.89
N GLY A 131 -2.21 -14.04 9.92
CA GLY A 131 -2.21 -13.25 11.14
C GLY A 131 -3.59 -13.15 11.77
N LEU A 132 -4.63 -12.93 10.97
CA LEU A 132 -6.02 -12.93 11.43
C LEU A 132 -6.48 -14.31 11.90
N PHE A 133 -6.09 -15.37 11.17
CA PHE A 133 -6.39 -16.75 11.56
C PHE A 133 -5.79 -17.07 12.92
N LEU A 134 -4.54 -16.69 13.18
CA LEU A 134 -3.92 -16.86 14.51
C LEU A 134 -4.65 -16.07 15.60
N ALA A 135 -5.08 -14.84 15.31
CA ALA A 135 -5.90 -14.06 16.25
C ALA A 135 -7.23 -14.75 16.56
N GLY A 136 -7.83 -15.43 15.58
CA GLY A 136 -9.06 -16.18 15.73
C GLY A 136 -9.01 -17.37 16.70
N PHE A 137 -7.83 -17.86 17.07
CA PHE A 137 -7.70 -18.86 18.15
C PHE A 137 -7.87 -18.28 19.55
N VAL A 138 -7.66 -16.97 19.70
CA VAL A 138 -7.66 -16.29 21.00
C VAL A 138 -8.89 -15.38 21.13
N LEU A 139 -9.31 -14.76 20.04
CA LEU A 139 -10.41 -13.80 20.03
C LEU A 139 -11.73 -14.48 19.67
N PRO A 140 -12.85 -14.15 20.35
CA PRO A 140 -14.16 -14.67 20.01
C PRO A 140 -14.69 -14.10 18.68
N GLY A 141 -15.69 -14.74 18.10
CA GLY A 141 -16.40 -14.25 16.92
C GLY A 141 -15.72 -14.54 15.59
N SER A 142 -14.80 -15.53 15.56
CA SER A 142 -14.12 -15.96 14.34
C SER A 142 -14.81 -17.12 13.60
N GLU A 143 -15.92 -17.62 14.12
CA GLU A 143 -16.62 -18.79 13.60
C GLU A 143 -17.04 -18.57 12.14
N GLY A 144 -16.52 -19.41 11.25
CA GLY A 144 -16.80 -19.34 9.82
C GLY A 144 -16.03 -18.27 9.03
N ALA A 145 -15.30 -17.37 9.68
CA ALA A 145 -14.56 -16.29 9.03
C ALA A 145 -13.45 -16.81 8.10
N PHE A 146 -12.87 -17.96 8.40
CA PHE A 146 -11.76 -18.55 7.65
C PHE A 146 -12.16 -19.73 6.75
N THR A 147 -13.43 -19.79 6.35
CA THR A 147 -13.88 -20.74 5.32
C THR A 147 -13.28 -20.37 3.96
N ALA A 148 -13.05 -21.36 3.10
CA ALA A 148 -12.51 -21.13 1.76
C ALA A 148 -13.35 -20.11 0.94
N SER A 149 -14.66 -20.08 1.14
CA SER A 149 -15.57 -19.12 0.50
C SER A 149 -15.29 -17.69 0.97
N VAL A 150 -15.15 -17.46 2.27
CA VAL A 150 -14.91 -16.13 2.84
C VAL A 150 -13.51 -15.64 2.46
N VAL A 151 -12.49 -16.46 2.69
CA VAL A 151 -11.10 -16.10 2.31
C VAL A 151 -10.95 -15.86 0.81
N GLY A 152 -11.62 -16.67 -0.03
CA GLY A 152 -11.66 -16.47 -1.48
C GLY A 152 -12.33 -15.16 -1.88
N HIS A 153 -13.41 -14.76 -1.19
CA HIS A 153 -14.06 -13.47 -1.43
C HIS A 153 -13.17 -12.28 -1.03
N VAL A 154 -12.52 -12.36 0.13
CA VAL A 154 -11.54 -11.36 0.58
C VAL A 154 -10.36 -11.26 -0.40
N PHE A 155 -9.86 -12.40 -0.90
CA PHE A 155 -8.83 -12.42 -1.94
C PHE A 155 -9.27 -11.72 -3.21
N LEU A 156 -10.48 -11.97 -3.68
CA LEU A 156 -11.05 -11.33 -4.87
C LEU A 156 -11.13 -9.81 -4.70
N ILE A 157 -11.64 -9.32 -3.56
CA ILE A 157 -11.73 -7.89 -3.27
C ILE A 157 -10.33 -7.25 -3.27
N ASN A 158 -9.34 -7.87 -2.63
CA ASN A 158 -7.97 -7.39 -2.62
C ASN A 158 -7.34 -7.41 -4.04
N THR A 159 -7.66 -8.42 -4.85
CA THR A 159 -7.19 -8.52 -6.23
C THR A 159 -7.77 -7.40 -7.11
N VAL A 160 -9.07 -7.16 -7.01
CA VAL A 160 -9.72 -6.05 -7.73
C VAL A 160 -9.14 -4.70 -7.27
N ALA A 161 -8.94 -4.53 -5.98
CA ALA A 161 -8.37 -3.31 -5.42
C ALA A 161 -6.94 -3.05 -5.95
N ILE A 162 -6.05 -4.06 -5.95
CA ILE A 162 -4.68 -3.85 -6.44
C ILE A 162 -4.65 -3.57 -7.93
N ILE A 163 -5.49 -4.22 -8.74
CA ILE A 163 -5.61 -3.95 -10.18
C ILE A 163 -6.08 -2.52 -10.40
N GLY A 164 -7.13 -2.08 -9.71
CA GLY A 164 -7.64 -0.71 -9.79
C GLY A 164 -6.61 0.33 -9.39
N LEU A 165 -5.91 0.12 -8.29
CA LEU A 165 -4.85 1.01 -7.82
C LEU A 165 -3.66 1.07 -8.81
N MET A 166 -3.30 -0.05 -9.43
CA MET A 166 -2.27 -0.09 -10.46
C MET A 166 -2.72 0.63 -11.73
N ALA A 167 -3.99 0.50 -12.14
CA ALA A 167 -4.54 1.23 -13.27
C ALA A 167 -4.52 2.74 -13.05
N VAL A 168 -4.93 3.22 -11.86
CA VAL A 168 -4.84 4.63 -11.48
C VAL A 168 -3.38 5.12 -11.53
N ASN A 169 -2.44 4.30 -11.03
CA ASN A 169 -1.02 4.62 -11.12
C ASN A 169 -0.55 4.82 -12.57
N GLN A 170 -0.95 3.94 -13.47
CA GLN A 170 -0.59 4.06 -14.90
C GLN A 170 -1.20 5.31 -15.53
N LEU A 171 -2.46 5.62 -15.24
CA LEU A 171 -3.13 6.83 -15.72
C LEU A 171 -2.41 8.10 -15.26
N VAL A 172 -2.01 8.17 -13.98
CA VAL A 172 -1.26 9.30 -13.41
C VAL A 172 0.13 9.42 -14.07
N ALA A 173 0.79 8.30 -14.35
CA ALA A 173 2.09 8.29 -15.03
C ALA A 173 1.99 8.78 -16.48
N VAL A 174 0.97 8.31 -17.22
CA VAL A 174 0.74 8.67 -18.63
C VAL A 174 0.27 10.12 -18.78
N SER A 175 -0.50 10.66 -17.84
CA SER A 175 -0.98 12.05 -17.89
C SER A 175 0.12 13.10 -17.74
N GLY A 176 1.37 12.69 -17.50
CA GLY A 176 2.51 13.60 -17.32
C GLY A 176 2.43 14.45 -16.04
N LEU A 177 1.47 14.17 -15.15
CA LEU A 177 1.32 14.90 -13.89
C LEU A 177 2.59 14.81 -13.05
N LEU A 178 3.24 13.64 -13.04
CA LEU A 178 4.48 13.42 -12.30
C LEU A 178 5.67 14.21 -12.86
N THR A 179 5.71 14.41 -14.18
CA THR A 179 6.75 15.20 -14.86
C THR A 179 6.51 16.71 -14.68
N ARG A 180 5.26 17.16 -14.67
CA ARG A 180 4.91 18.57 -14.44
C ARG A 180 5.17 19.03 -13.02
N ILE A 181 4.94 18.18 -12.02
CA ILE A 181 5.20 18.50 -10.61
C ILE A 181 6.70 18.47 -10.28
N GLY A 182 7.50 17.64 -11.00
CA GLY A 182 8.97 17.57 -10.84
C GLY A 182 9.75 18.57 -11.68
N GLY A 183 9.15 19.18 -12.71
CA GLY A 183 9.81 20.01 -13.72
C GLY A 183 9.76 21.53 -13.49
N SER A 184 9.24 22.02 -12.38
CA SER A 184 9.05 23.48 -12.18
C SER A 184 10.19 24.18 -11.43
N VAL A 185 11.39 23.63 -11.37
CA VAL A 185 12.54 24.33 -10.76
C VAL A 185 13.74 24.29 -11.69
N THR A 186 13.73 25.12 -12.71
CA THR A 186 14.94 25.84 -13.18
C THR A 186 14.53 27.06 -13.99
N PRO A 187 14.45 28.26 -13.36
CA PRO A 187 14.59 29.49 -14.09
C PRO A 187 16.09 29.63 -14.44
N GLY A 188 16.36 29.84 -15.71
CA GLY A 188 17.71 29.98 -16.23
C GLY A 188 18.55 30.99 -15.47
N LEU A 189 19.75 30.60 -15.12
CA LEU A 189 20.83 31.51 -14.87
C LEU A 189 21.64 31.64 -16.15
N GLY A 190 21.50 32.81 -16.73
CA GLY A 190 22.11 33.20 -17.97
C GLY A 190 23.62 33.03 -17.95
N SER A 191 24.13 32.56 -19.06
CA SER A 191 25.54 32.69 -19.46
C SER A 191 25.93 34.16 -19.49
N ALA A 192 26.55 34.64 -18.45
CA ALA A 192 27.34 35.87 -18.53
C ALA A 192 28.72 35.52 -19.14
N SER A 193 28.82 35.76 -20.44
CA SER A 193 30.08 35.90 -21.15
C SER A 193 30.84 37.07 -20.58
N TYR A 194 32.01 36.82 -20.02
CA TYR A 194 33.03 37.85 -19.87
C TYR A 194 34.22 37.53 -20.80
N ARG A 195 34.51 38.53 -21.63
CA ARG A 195 35.69 38.62 -22.50
C ARG A 195 36.98 38.76 -21.69
#